data_3da2f32b0f882321d523d18120c1a130
#
_entry.id   3da2f32b0f882321d523d18120c1a130
#
_cell.length_a   1.000
_cell.length_b   1.000
_cell.length_c   1.000
_cell.angle_alpha   90.00
_cell.angle_beta   90.00
_cell.angle_gamma   90.00
#
_symmetry.space_group_name_H-M   'P 1'
#
loop_
_entity.id
_entity.type
_entity.pdbx_description
1 polymer ?
#
loop_
_entity_poly.entity_id
_entity_poly.type
_entity_poly.pdbx_seq_one_letter_code
_entity_poly.pdbx_strand_id
1 'polypeptide(L)'
;MTTPPPILDLGYSLCPNDTFIFHALHAGLTPSPLPVREVLEDVQTLNDWAVAGRLPMTKISYRAYFEVMDRYVALRSGGALGRGVGPLIVTRGDVQDLNGAAVLSPGALTTAELLLRLVFPGVQVLRARYDEIMPAVARGEWNGVRIDAGLIIHESRFTYPQHGLHKRLDLGAWWEGETGLPLPLGAILVRRDLPHDLQGQLNEAVRQSLEYAYAHPQASKAYVRQHAAELSEEVMQAHIDLYVNAFSLDVGEEGERAVQELHRRAVAAGAVAPSALPLFVR
;
A
#
# COMPACT_ATOMS: atom_id res chain seq x y z
N MET A 1 10.00 32.42 25.77
CA MET A 1 9.81 30.96 25.71
C MET A 1 9.40 30.66 24.30
N THR A 2 10.23 29.99 23.50
CA THR A 2 9.91 29.58 22.14
C THR A 2 8.91 28.43 22.23
N THR A 3 7.76 28.56 21.58
CA THR A 3 6.79 27.45 21.43
C THR A 3 7.53 26.27 20.78
N PRO A 4 7.41 25.04 21.32
CA PRO A 4 8.01 23.89 20.67
C PRO A 4 7.49 23.76 19.24
N PRO A 5 8.31 23.26 18.29
CA PRO A 5 7.85 23.09 16.92
C PRO A 5 6.64 22.12 16.88
N PRO A 6 5.72 22.31 15.95
CA PRO A 6 4.60 21.40 15.79
C PRO A 6 5.11 19.99 15.47
N ILE A 7 4.46 18.96 16.05
CA ILE A 7 4.76 17.56 15.77
C ILE A 7 3.94 17.13 14.54
N LEU A 8 4.58 16.45 13.60
CA LEU A 8 3.94 15.89 12.41
C LEU A 8 3.50 14.45 12.69
N ASP A 9 2.19 14.19 12.67
CA ASP A 9 1.67 12.83 12.72
C ASP A 9 1.81 12.15 11.35
N LEU A 10 2.50 11.01 11.33
CA LEU A 10 2.75 10.19 10.15
C LEU A 10 2.09 8.83 10.32
N GLY A 11 1.04 8.57 9.53
CA GLY A 11 0.35 7.28 9.50
C GLY A 11 0.99 6.30 8.52
N TYR A 12 1.27 5.06 8.97
CA TYR A 12 1.72 3.98 8.11
C TYR A 12 1.42 2.60 8.72
N SER A 13 1.57 1.55 7.91
CA SER A 13 1.24 0.20 8.34
C SER A 13 2.38 -0.47 9.10
N LEU A 14 2.03 -1.52 9.86
CA LEU A 14 2.99 -2.37 10.59
C LEU A 14 3.84 -3.27 9.66
N CYS A 15 3.57 -3.24 8.35
CA CYS A 15 4.26 -4.10 7.38
C CYS A 15 5.76 -3.86 7.34
N PRO A 16 6.58 -4.91 7.07
CA PRO A 16 8.03 -4.82 7.04
C PRO A 16 8.58 -3.72 6.12
N ASN A 17 7.96 -3.49 4.97
CA ASN A 17 8.38 -2.43 4.04
C ASN A 17 8.19 -1.02 4.62
N ASP A 18 7.08 -0.77 5.34
CA ASP A 18 6.78 0.55 5.90
C ASP A 18 7.66 0.82 7.11
N THR A 19 7.76 -0.13 8.02
CA THR A 19 8.63 -0.01 9.19
C THR A 19 10.10 0.14 8.78
N PHE A 20 10.55 -0.53 7.70
CA PHE A 20 11.88 -0.33 7.13
C PHE A 20 12.09 1.10 6.59
N ILE A 21 11.13 1.62 5.81
CA ILE A 21 11.18 2.96 5.21
C ILE A 21 11.25 4.05 6.28
N PHE A 22 10.40 3.96 7.32
CA PHE A 22 10.20 5.05 8.26
C PHE A 22 11.03 4.98 9.53
N HIS A 23 11.72 3.86 9.78
CA HIS A 23 12.52 3.68 11.00
C HIS A 23 13.48 4.83 11.24
N ALA A 24 14.31 5.19 10.27
CA ALA A 24 15.32 6.22 10.46
C ALA A 24 14.72 7.61 10.69
N LEU A 25 13.63 7.92 10.00
CA LEU A 25 12.90 9.17 10.17
C LEU A 25 12.25 9.27 11.56
N HIS A 26 11.54 8.22 11.97
CA HIS A 26 10.89 8.14 13.28
C HIS A 26 11.90 8.17 14.43
N ALA A 27 13.00 7.44 14.32
CA ALA A 27 14.03 7.36 15.33
C ALA A 27 14.95 8.61 15.38
N GLY A 28 14.73 9.60 14.49
CA GLY A 28 15.56 10.81 14.43
C GLY A 28 16.98 10.56 13.97
N LEU A 29 17.22 9.48 13.22
CA LEU A 29 18.55 9.12 12.67
C LEU A 29 18.85 9.89 11.38
N THR A 30 17.84 10.49 10.77
CA THR A 30 17.97 11.34 9.58
C THR A 30 17.27 12.69 9.81
N PRO A 31 17.69 13.75 9.09
CA PRO A 31 17.06 15.06 9.20
C PRO A 31 15.57 15.03 8.88
N SER A 32 14.78 15.77 9.63
CA SER A 32 13.37 16.04 9.37
C SER A 32 13.06 17.51 9.62
N PRO A 33 12.23 18.15 8.78
CA PRO A 33 11.84 19.55 9.00
C PRO A 33 10.99 19.75 10.26
N LEU A 34 10.32 18.69 10.73
CA LEU A 34 9.50 18.66 11.95
C LEU A 34 9.75 17.37 12.71
N PRO A 35 9.61 17.37 14.06
CA PRO A 35 9.55 16.13 14.83
C PRO A 35 8.39 15.25 14.31
N VAL A 36 8.65 13.97 14.08
CA VAL A 36 7.67 13.01 13.55
C VAL A 36 7.16 12.14 14.68
N ARG A 37 5.83 11.99 14.77
CA ARG A 37 5.17 11.01 15.62
C ARG A 37 4.51 9.96 14.73
N GLU A 38 4.87 8.70 14.92
CA GLU A 38 4.25 7.60 14.20
C GLU A 38 2.84 7.30 14.69
N VAL A 39 1.98 6.92 13.75
CA VAL A 39 0.61 6.43 13.98
C VAL A 39 0.44 5.16 13.19
N LEU A 40 0.47 4.02 13.88
CA LEU A 40 0.50 2.70 13.26
C LEU A 40 -0.90 2.10 13.19
N GLU A 41 -1.35 1.79 11.97
CA GLU A 41 -2.67 1.21 11.70
C GLU A 41 -2.65 0.34 10.43
N ASP A 42 -3.68 -0.49 10.25
CA ASP A 42 -3.84 -1.23 9.01
C ASP A 42 -4.15 -0.31 7.81
N VAL A 43 -3.86 -0.79 6.60
CA VAL A 43 -3.98 0.02 5.37
C VAL A 43 -5.41 0.49 5.10
N GLN A 44 -6.44 -0.29 5.44
CA GLN A 44 -7.82 0.14 5.21
C GLN A 44 -8.22 1.23 6.19
N THR A 45 -7.84 1.13 7.46
CA THR A 45 -8.02 2.18 8.46
C THR A 45 -7.33 3.48 8.04
N LEU A 46 -6.08 3.40 7.57
CA LEU A 46 -5.35 4.57 7.05
C LEU A 46 -6.04 5.18 5.82
N ASN A 47 -6.57 4.36 4.91
CA ASN A 47 -7.35 4.81 3.77
C ASN A 47 -8.60 5.59 4.22
N ASP A 48 -9.36 5.05 5.17
CA ASP A 48 -10.57 5.70 5.73
C ASP A 48 -10.23 7.00 6.45
N TRP A 49 -9.11 7.03 7.17
CA TRP A 49 -8.63 8.25 7.84
C TRP A 49 -8.18 9.32 6.85
N ALA A 50 -7.59 8.94 5.72
CA ALA A 50 -7.26 9.91 4.66
C ALA A 50 -8.54 10.51 4.04
N VAL A 51 -9.57 9.70 3.80
CA VAL A 51 -10.90 10.18 3.37
C VAL A 51 -11.49 11.14 4.41
N ALA A 52 -11.29 10.90 5.69
CA ALA A 52 -11.73 11.79 6.77
C ALA A 52 -10.79 12.99 6.99
N GLY A 53 -9.62 13.07 6.31
CA GLY A 53 -8.65 14.16 6.45
C GLY A 53 -7.93 14.20 7.81
N ARG A 54 -7.77 13.05 8.49
CA ARG A 54 -7.33 13.00 9.90
C ARG A 54 -5.87 13.29 10.12
N LEU A 55 -5.00 12.84 9.20
CA LEU A 55 -3.55 12.92 9.36
C LEU A 55 -2.94 13.90 8.36
N PRO A 56 -1.93 14.69 8.77
CA PRO A 56 -1.23 15.59 7.85
C PRO A 56 -0.32 14.85 6.87
N MET A 57 0.18 13.67 7.25
CA MET A 57 0.99 12.78 6.41
C MET A 57 0.59 11.33 6.66
N THR A 58 0.44 10.54 5.57
CA THR A 58 0.01 9.15 5.70
C THR A 58 0.39 8.31 4.49
N LYS A 59 0.66 7.01 4.70
CA LYS A 59 0.82 6.04 3.61
C LYS A 59 -0.48 5.31 3.39
N ILE A 60 -1.01 5.37 2.17
CA ILE A 60 -2.30 4.78 1.79
C ILE A 60 -2.24 4.14 0.40
N SER A 61 -3.29 3.41 0.06
CA SER A 61 -3.46 2.83 -1.27
C SER A 61 -3.67 3.90 -2.34
N TYR A 62 -3.15 3.72 -3.56
CA TYR A 62 -3.42 4.64 -4.67
C TYR A 62 -4.91 4.77 -4.97
N ARG A 63 -5.69 3.68 -4.82
CA ARG A 63 -7.15 3.78 -4.97
C ARG A 63 -7.77 4.79 -4.00
N ALA A 64 -7.34 4.79 -2.73
CA ALA A 64 -7.78 5.77 -1.74
C ALA A 64 -7.26 7.18 -2.06
N TYR A 65 -6.01 7.29 -2.52
CA TYR A 65 -5.44 8.56 -2.93
C TYR A 65 -6.29 9.25 -4.00
N PHE A 66 -6.79 8.52 -4.98
CA PHE A 66 -7.63 9.08 -6.04
C PHE A 66 -8.97 9.66 -5.54
N GLU A 67 -9.45 9.27 -4.36
CA GLU A 67 -10.62 9.88 -3.71
C GLU A 67 -10.30 11.21 -3.01
N VAL A 68 -9.05 11.44 -2.67
CA VAL A 68 -8.64 12.56 -1.80
C VAL A 68 -7.62 13.49 -2.46
N MET A 69 -7.51 13.46 -3.77
CA MET A 69 -6.56 14.27 -4.54
C MET A 69 -6.77 15.79 -4.37
N ASP A 70 -7.96 16.21 -3.99
CA ASP A 70 -8.30 17.59 -3.66
C ASP A 70 -7.64 18.08 -2.36
N ARG A 71 -7.37 17.17 -1.42
CA ARG A 71 -6.82 17.47 -0.09
C ARG A 71 -5.38 17.05 0.10
N TYR A 72 -4.93 16.06 -0.65
CA TYR A 72 -3.60 15.47 -0.53
C TYR A 72 -2.83 15.48 -1.84
N VAL A 73 -1.52 15.45 -1.73
CA VAL A 73 -0.60 15.22 -2.85
C VAL A 73 0.38 14.12 -2.46
N ALA A 74 0.74 13.27 -3.42
CA ALA A 74 1.70 12.19 -3.16
C ALA A 74 3.13 12.74 -3.15
N LEU A 75 3.95 12.22 -2.23
CA LEU A 75 5.40 12.36 -2.29
C LEU A 75 5.95 11.48 -3.42
N ARG A 76 7.08 11.87 -3.95
CA ARG A 76 7.81 11.09 -4.96
C ARG A 76 8.52 9.89 -4.36
N SER A 77 8.87 9.98 -3.07
CA SER A 77 9.63 8.98 -2.32
C SER A 77 8.74 8.16 -1.39
N GLY A 78 9.14 6.93 -1.07
CA GLY A 78 8.53 6.04 -0.08
C GLY A 78 7.32 5.25 -0.57
N GLY A 79 6.90 5.43 -1.83
CA GLY A 79 5.79 4.68 -2.40
C GLY A 79 6.09 3.19 -2.57
N ALA A 80 5.04 2.37 -2.54
CA ALA A 80 5.06 0.97 -2.94
C ALA A 80 4.57 0.85 -4.38
N LEU A 81 5.52 0.66 -5.29
CA LEU A 81 5.32 0.53 -6.72
C LEU A 81 6.43 -0.36 -7.26
N GLY A 82 6.11 -1.27 -8.19
CA GLY A 82 7.16 -2.13 -8.72
C GLY A 82 6.68 -3.16 -9.73
N ARG A 83 7.61 -4.03 -10.15
CA ARG A 83 7.36 -5.19 -11.01
C ARG A 83 7.43 -6.47 -10.20
N GLY A 84 6.64 -7.46 -10.59
CA GLY A 84 6.51 -8.71 -9.83
C GLY A 84 5.81 -8.55 -8.47
N VAL A 85 5.33 -7.36 -8.16
CA VAL A 85 4.56 -7.05 -6.95
C VAL A 85 3.07 -7.18 -7.23
N GLY A 86 2.24 -7.28 -6.19
CA GLY A 86 0.79 -7.15 -6.34
C GLY A 86 -0.02 -8.13 -5.54
N PRO A 87 -1.33 -7.89 -5.47
CA PRO A 87 -2.28 -8.78 -4.82
C PRO A 87 -2.42 -10.09 -5.59
N LEU A 88 -2.72 -11.16 -4.86
CA LEU A 88 -3.06 -12.44 -5.44
C LEU A 88 -4.53 -12.76 -5.19
N ILE A 89 -5.15 -13.41 -6.16
CA ILE A 89 -6.42 -14.11 -5.95
C ILE A 89 -6.09 -15.57 -5.63
N VAL A 90 -6.55 -16.03 -4.47
CA VAL A 90 -6.31 -17.39 -3.99
C VAL A 90 -7.62 -18.14 -3.78
N THR A 91 -7.59 -19.46 -3.99
CA THR A 91 -8.74 -20.37 -3.91
C THR A 91 -8.34 -21.66 -3.20
N ARG A 92 -9.35 -22.44 -2.76
CA ARG A 92 -9.13 -23.80 -2.17
C ARG A 92 -8.87 -24.86 -3.22
N GLY A 93 -9.23 -24.64 -4.46
CA GLY A 93 -9.13 -25.61 -5.55
C GLY A 93 -9.18 -24.91 -6.88
N ASP A 94 -9.41 -25.68 -7.94
CA ASP A 94 -9.46 -25.17 -9.31
C ASP A 94 -10.80 -24.48 -9.60
N VAL A 95 -10.85 -23.17 -9.32
CA VAL A 95 -11.97 -22.29 -9.66
C VAL A 95 -11.63 -21.57 -10.95
N GLN A 96 -12.27 -21.95 -12.06
CA GLN A 96 -11.94 -21.43 -13.41
C GLN A 96 -12.52 -20.05 -13.67
N ASP A 97 -13.74 -19.76 -13.22
CA ASP A 97 -14.40 -18.46 -13.41
C ASP A 97 -14.74 -17.83 -12.06
N LEU A 98 -14.48 -16.53 -11.94
CA LEU A 98 -14.81 -15.73 -10.76
C LEU A 98 -16.01 -14.81 -10.99
N ASN A 99 -16.66 -14.83 -12.17
CA ASN A 99 -17.87 -14.07 -12.39
C ASN A 99 -19.01 -14.63 -11.53
N GLY A 100 -19.58 -13.77 -10.70
CA GLY A 100 -20.58 -14.15 -9.71
C GLY A 100 -20.02 -14.85 -8.45
N ALA A 101 -18.72 -15.15 -8.40
CA ALA A 101 -18.09 -15.74 -7.22
C ALA A 101 -18.02 -14.74 -6.04
N ALA A 102 -18.13 -15.28 -4.83
CA ALA A 102 -17.95 -14.53 -3.59
C ALA A 102 -16.47 -14.44 -3.24
N VAL A 103 -15.90 -13.26 -3.37
CA VAL A 103 -14.49 -12.97 -3.09
C VAL A 103 -14.34 -12.12 -1.84
N LEU A 104 -13.52 -12.57 -0.90
CA LEU A 104 -13.21 -11.82 0.32
C LEU A 104 -12.04 -10.85 0.05
N SER A 105 -12.26 -9.56 0.28
CA SER A 105 -11.34 -8.45 -0.02
C SER A 105 -10.83 -7.79 1.26
N PRO A 106 -9.59 -7.27 1.28
CA PRO A 106 -9.03 -6.57 2.44
C PRO A 106 -9.59 -5.16 2.65
N GLY A 107 -10.32 -4.59 1.68
CA GLY A 107 -10.92 -3.27 1.87
C GLY A 107 -11.29 -2.55 0.58
N ALA A 108 -12.38 -1.77 0.65
CA ALA A 108 -12.99 -1.08 -0.50
C ALA A 108 -12.08 -0.03 -1.15
N LEU A 109 -11.21 0.59 -0.38
CA LEU A 109 -10.31 1.65 -0.82
C LEU A 109 -8.90 1.12 -1.14
N THR A 110 -8.70 -0.20 -1.14
CA THR A 110 -7.41 -0.79 -1.52
C THR A 110 -7.23 -0.81 -3.04
N THR A 111 -6.00 -0.62 -3.49
CA THR A 111 -5.65 -0.83 -4.91
C THR A 111 -5.91 -2.29 -5.32
N ALA A 112 -5.82 -3.22 -4.38
CA ALA A 112 -6.14 -4.61 -4.60
C ALA A 112 -7.59 -4.81 -5.06
N GLU A 113 -8.58 -4.24 -4.34
CA GLU A 113 -9.99 -4.35 -4.73
C GLU A 113 -10.28 -3.63 -6.06
N LEU A 114 -9.63 -2.49 -6.33
CA LEU A 114 -9.73 -1.83 -7.63
C LEU A 114 -9.29 -2.78 -8.76
N LEU A 115 -8.13 -3.41 -8.65
CA LEU A 115 -7.62 -4.35 -9.66
C LEU A 115 -8.55 -5.56 -9.83
N LEU A 116 -9.04 -6.14 -8.73
CA LEU A 116 -10.01 -7.23 -8.77
C LEU A 116 -11.24 -6.86 -9.62
N ARG A 117 -11.80 -5.66 -9.41
CA ARG A 117 -12.97 -5.19 -10.13
C ARG A 117 -12.69 -4.83 -11.60
N LEU A 118 -11.46 -4.40 -11.91
CA LEU A 118 -11.05 -4.19 -13.30
C LEU A 118 -10.98 -5.50 -14.09
N VAL A 119 -10.56 -6.60 -13.44
CA VAL A 119 -10.47 -7.92 -14.08
C VAL A 119 -11.82 -8.65 -14.09
N PHE A 120 -12.54 -8.59 -12.97
CA PHE A 120 -13.81 -9.31 -12.76
C PHE A 120 -14.92 -8.35 -12.29
N PRO A 121 -15.50 -7.55 -13.19
CA PRO A 121 -16.51 -6.55 -12.81
C PRO A 121 -17.79 -7.16 -12.20
N GLY A 122 -18.08 -8.45 -12.48
CA GLY A 122 -19.24 -9.18 -11.97
C GLY A 122 -19.01 -9.89 -10.63
N VAL A 123 -17.83 -9.76 -10.00
CA VAL A 123 -17.52 -10.44 -8.75
C VAL A 123 -18.35 -9.90 -7.58
N GLN A 124 -18.80 -10.79 -6.68
CA GLN A 124 -19.44 -10.41 -5.43
C GLN A 124 -18.36 -10.22 -4.35
N VAL A 125 -18.16 -8.98 -3.90
CA VAL A 125 -17.10 -8.66 -2.94
C VAL A 125 -17.65 -8.53 -1.53
N LEU A 126 -17.14 -9.37 -0.62
CA LEU A 126 -17.25 -9.21 0.82
C LEU A 126 -15.93 -8.68 1.37
N ARG A 127 -15.93 -8.12 2.58
CA ARG A 127 -14.74 -7.50 3.15
C ARG A 127 -14.44 -8.02 4.54
N ALA A 128 -13.15 -8.25 4.80
CA ALA A 128 -12.61 -8.66 6.10
C ALA A 128 -11.23 -8.04 6.30
N ARG A 129 -10.72 -8.06 7.52
CA ARG A 129 -9.31 -7.72 7.75
C ARG A 129 -8.42 -8.66 6.92
N TYR A 130 -7.29 -8.15 6.47
CA TYR A 130 -6.40 -8.89 5.56
C TYR A 130 -5.92 -10.23 6.15
N ASP A 131 -5.67 -10.29 7.47
CA ASP A 131 -5.23 -11.47 8.21
C ASP A 131 -6.33 -12.56 8.36
N GLU A 132 -7.61 -12.18 8.25
CA GLU A 132 -8.75 -13.10 8.34
C GLU A 132 -9.06 -13.78 7.00
N ILE A 133 -8.59 -13.24 5.87
CA ILE A 133 -8.96 -13.69 4.53
C ILE A 133 -8.52 -15.12 4.27
N MET A 134 -7.23 -15.45 4.46
CA MET A 134 -6.74 -16.79 4.16
C MET A 134 -7.42 -17.88 5.02
N PRO A 135 -7.57 -17.71 6.35
CA PRO A 135 -8.33 -18.66 7.14
C PRO A 135 -9.79 -18.83 6.70
N ALA A 136 -10.46 -17.74 6.31
CA ALA A 136 -11.85 -17.80 5.85
C ALA A 136 -11.97 -18.54 4.49
N VAL A 137 -11.07 -18.27 3.56
CA VAL A 137 -11.04 -18.97 2.25
C VAL A 137 -10.73 -20.46 2.46
N ALA A 138 -9.79 -20.80 3.34
CA ALA A 138 -9.47 -22.19 3.64
C ALA A 138 -10.67 -22.96 4.22
N ARG A 139 -11.49 -22.33 5.07
CA ARG A 139 -12.75 -22.89 5.56
C ARG A 139 -13.86 -22.88 4.50
N GLY A 140 -13.83 -21.93 3.56
CA GLY A 140 -14.86 -21.73 2.53
C GLY A 140 -16.06 -20.93 3.01
N GLU A 141 -15.92 -20.23 4.11
CA GLU A 141 -17.00 -19.48 4.75
C GLU A 141 -16.48 -18.24 5.48
N TRP A 142 -17.27 -17.18 5.44
CA TRP A 142 -17.09 -15.96 6.22
C TRP A 142 -18.45 -15.48 6.76
N ASN A 143 -18.60 -15.43 8.08
CA ASN A 143 -19.83 -14.99 8.76
C ASN A 143 -21.11 -15.67 8.22
N GLY A 144 -21.10 -16.99 8.01
CA GLY A 144 -22.23 -17.76 7.48
C GLY A 144 -22.43 -17.63 5.98
N VAL A 145 -21.56 -16.89 5.27
CA VAL A 145 -21.61 -16.76 3.80
C VAL A 145 -20.52 -17.62 3.17
N ARG A 146 -20.89 -18.40 2.15
CA ARG A 146 -19.91 -19.17 1.36
C ARG A 146 -18.93 -18.24 0.66
N ILE A 147 -17.62 -18.55 0.75
CA ILE A 147 -16.53 -17.84 0.07
C ILE A 147 -15.87 -18.78 -0.95
N ASP A 148 -15.72 -18.28 -2.16
CA ASP A 148 -15.12 -19.01 -3.28
C ASP A 148 -13.62 -18.67 -3.44
N ALA A 149 -13.23 -17.41 -3.18
CA ALA A 149 -11.87 -16.93 -3.32
C ALA A 149 -11.53 -15.84 -2.30
N GLY A 150 -10.25 -15.55 -2.15
CA GLY A 150 -9.73 -14.44 -1.36
C GLY A 150 -8.75 -13.58 -2.15
N LEU A 151 -8.85 -12.29 -1.94
CA LEU A 151 -7.90 -11.31 -2.44
C LEU A 151 -6.89 -11.02 -1.34
N ILE A 152 -5.66 -11.49 -1.50
CA ILE A 152 -4.61 -11.36 -0.48
C ILE A 152 -3.57 -10.32 -0.85
N ILE A 153 -3.04 -9.66 0.16
CA ILE A 153 -2.05 -8.59 0.07
C ILE A 153 -0.91 -8.86 1.06
N HIS A 154 0.09 -7.99 1.08
CA HIS A 154 1.21 -8.00 2.03
C HIS A 154 1.97 -9.35 2.04
N GLU A 155 2.39 -9.80 3.23
CA GLU A 155 3.12 -11.05 3.47
C GLU A 155 2.31 -12.31 3.14
N SER A 156 0.99 -12.22 3.06
CA SER A 156 0.12 -13.34 2.65
C SER A 156 0.51 -13.92 1.29
N ARG A 157 1.16 -13.09 0.42
CA ARG A 157 1.72 -13.53 -0.86
C ARG A 157 2.76 -14.65 -0.70
N PHE A 158 3.45 -14.70 0.43
CA PHE A 158 4.50 -15.70 0.70
C PHE A 158 3.98 -16.91 1.50
N THR A 159 2.85 -16.76 2.18
CA THR A 159 2.39 -17.74 3.18
C THR A 159 1.10 -18.48 2.79
N TYR A 160 0.38 -18.07 1.74
CA TYR A 160 -0.87 -18.72 1.32
C TYR A 160 -0.78 -20.24 1.08
N PRO A 161 0.35 -20.83 0.59
CA PRO A 161 0.44 -22.28 0.41
C PRO A 161 0.36 -23.05 1.74
N GLN A 162 0.79 -22.44 2.86
CA GLN A 162 0.73 -23.03 4.21
C GLN A 162 -0.72 -23.21 4.69
N HIS A 163 -1.67 -22.46 4.08
CA HIS A 163 -3.11 -22.59 4.32
C HIS A 163 -3.80 -23.56 3.35
N GLY A 164 -3.04 -24.30 2.54
CA GLY A 164 -3.60 -25.19 1.50
C GLY A 164 -4.31 -24.46 0.37
N LEU A 165 -3.96 -23.17 0.16
CA LEU A 165 -4.56 -22.36 -0.88
C LEU A 165 -3.71 -22.38 -2.16
N HIS A 166 -4.37 -22.14 -3.29
CA HIS A 166 -3.75 -22.11 -4.61
C HIS A 166 -3.90 -20.71 -5.23
N LYS A 167 -2.84 -20.23 -5.87
CA LYS A 167 -2.87 -18.97 -6.63
C LYS A 167 -3.71 -19.16 -7.89
N ARG A 168 -4.84 -18.45 -7.96
CA ARG A 168 -5.71 -18.42 -9.16
C ARG A 168 -5.23 -17.39 -10.17
N LEU A 169 -4.88 -16.18 -9.68
CA LEU A 169 -4.39 -15.09 -10.53
C LEU A 169 -3.44 -14.19 -9.73
N ASP A 170 -2.37 -13.76 -10.39
CA ASP A 170 -1.51 -12.67 -9.93
C ASP A 170 -1.95 -11.37 -10.63
N LEU A 171 -2.54 -10.45 -9.86
CA LEU A 171 -3.04 -9.19 -10.41
C LEU A 171 -1.91 -8.23 -10.80
N GLY A 172 -0.71 -8.40 -10.22
CA GLY A 172 0.48 -7.68 -10.66
C GLY A 172 0.95 -8.14 -12.04
N ALA A 173 1.07 -9.45 -12.24
CA ALA A 173 1.41 -10.03 -13.54
C ALA A 173 0.37 -9.68 -14.62
N TRP A 174 -0.92 -9.69 -14.26
CA TRP A 174 -1.97 -9.23 -15.17
C TRP A 174 -1.79 -7.77 -15.55
N TRP A 175 -1.56 -6.87 -14.56
CA TRP A 175 -1.35 -5.44 -14.81
C TRP A 175 -0.17 -5.18 -15.74
N GLU A 176 0.97 -5.83 -15.46
CA GLU A 176 2.17 -5.69 -16.28
C GLU A 176 1.96 -6.21 -17.71
N GLY A 177 1.25 -7.33 -17.86
CA GLY A 177 0.88 -7.87 -19.19
C GLY A 177 -0.01 -6.93 -19.99
N GLU A 178 -0.97 -6.27 -19.34
CA GLU A 178 -1.92 -5.35 -19.97
C GLU A 178 -1.34 -3.98 -20.30
N THR A 179 -0.37 -3.51 -19.51
CA THR A 179 0.08 -2.11 -19.58
C THR A 179 1.56 -1.97 -19.97
N GLY A 180 2.37 -2.99 -19.72
CA GLY A 180 3.83 -2.92 -19.78
C GLY A 180 4.44 -2.08 -18.63
N LEU A 181 3.63 -1.53 -17.72
CA LEU A 181 4.05 -0.61 -16.65
C LEU A 181 4.17 -1.34 -15.31
N PRO A 182 5.01 -0.84 -14.38
CA PRO A 182 5.04 -1.33 -13.00
C PRO A 182 3.69 -1.08 -12.31
N LEU A 183 3.35 -1.91 -11.32
CA LEU A 183 2.08 -1.78 -10.59
C LEU A 183 2.20 -0.78 -9.44
N PRO A 184 1.40 0.31 -9.40
CA PRO A 184 1.28 1.18 -8.24
C PRO A 184 0.36 0.55 -7.19
N LEU A 185 0.84 0.46 -5.94
CA LEU A 185 0.08 -0.11 -4.82
C LEU A 185 -0.31 0.94 -3.79
N GLY A 186 0.66 1.72 -3.32
CA GLY A 186 0.45 2.74 -2.31
C GLY A 186 1.45 3.88 -2.38
N ALA A 187 1.04 5.03 -1.89
CA ALA A 187 1.83 6.26 -1.85
C ALA A 187 1.88 6.85 -0.44
N ILE A 188 2.92 7.65 -0.19
CA ILE A 188 2.94 8.54 0.96
C ILE A 188 2.33 9.86 0.53
N LEU A 189 1.35 10.32 1.28
CA LEU A 189 0.63 11.56 1.01
C LEU A 189 0.91 12.59 2.08
N VAL A 190 0.95 13.85 1.66
CA VAL A 190 0.93 15.00 2.54
C VAL A 190 -0.23 15.92 2.18
N ARG A 191 -0.77 16.64 3.16
CA ARG A 191 -1.87 17.58 2.91
C ARG A 191 -1.42 18.71 1.98
N ARG A 192 -2.28 19.08 1.04
CA ARG A 192 -2.01 20.19 0.11
C ARG A 192 -2.00 21.57 0.76
N ASP A 193 -2.63 21.72 1.92
CA ASP A 193 -2.63 22.98 2.67
C ASP A 193 -1.33 23.23 3.48
N LEU A 194 -0.41 22.25 3.52
CA LEU A 194 0.93 22.48 4.01
C LEU A 194 1.73 23.37 3.02
N PRO A 195 2.64 24.24 3.52
CA PRO A 195 3.52 25.02 2.65
C PRO A 195 4.26 24.14 1.63
N HIS A 196 4.39 24.60 0.38
CA HIS A 196 5.06 23.83 -0.67
C HIS A 196 6.50 23.45 -0.32
N ASP A 197 7.24 24.38 0.29
CA ASP A 197 8.61 24.11 0.76
C ASP A 197 8.63 22.98 1.79
N LEU A 198 7.63 22.93 2.70
CA LEU A 198 7.52 21.87 3.70
C LEU A 198 7.18 20.53 3.03
N GLN A 199 6.31 20.52 2.02
CA GLN A 199 6.01 19.29 1.26
C GLN A 199 7.28 18.73 0.59
N GLY A 200 8.10 19.59 -0.03
CA GLY A 200 9.40 19.22 -0.61
C GLY A 200 10.40 18.71 0.43
N GLN A 201 10.49 19.37 1.58
CA GLN A 201 11.37 18.94 2.69
C GLN A 201 10.92 17.59 3.27
N LEU A 202 9.61 17.32 3.36
CA LEU A 202 9.09 16.03 3.82
C LEU A 202 9.39 14.92 2.80
N ASN A 203 9.31 15.20 1.50
CA ASN A 203 9.73 14.27 0.47
C ASN A 203 11.21 13.90 0.62
N GLU A 204 12.06 14.89 0.81
CA GLU A 204 13.50 14.71 1.01
C GLU A 204 13.79 13.92 2.31
N ALA A 205 13.07 14.19 3.39
CA ALA A 205 13.22 13.47 4.65
C ALA A 205 12.88 11.96 4.50
N VAL A 206 11.84 11.61 3.75
CA VAL A 206 11.51 10.21 3.42
C VAL A 206 12.61 9.58 2.56
N ARG A 207 13.10 10.29 1.55
CA ARG A 207 14.18 9.80 0.69
C ARG A 207 15.45 9.51 1.51
N GLN A 208 15.85 10.42 2.39
CA GLN A 208 17.00 10.24 3.27
C GLN A 208 16.82 9.10 4.26
N SER A 209 15.61 8.89 4.79
CA SER A 209 15.28 7.73 5.63
C SER A 209 15.50 6.42 4.89
N LEU A 210 15.06 6.34 3.63
CA LEU A 210 15.29 5.19 2.76
C LEU A 210 16.78 4.96 2.46
N GLU A 211 17.51 6.01 2.11
CA GLU A 211 18.95 5.93 1.85
C GLU A 211 19.72 5.45 3.09
N TYR A 212 19.33 5.95 4.26
CA TYR A 212 19.89 5.47 5.53
C TYR A 212 19.58 3.99 5.76
N ALA A 213 18.34 3.56 5.52
CA ALA A 213 17.94 2.16 5.69
C ALA A 213 18.71 1.22 4.76
N TYR A 214 18.97 1.63 3.50
CA TYR A 214 19.81 0.88 2.57
C TYR A 214 21.28 0.83 3.00
N ALA A 215 21.83 1.94 3.50
CA ALA A 215 23.21 1.99 3.96
C ALA A 215 23.43 1.24 5.29
N HIS A 216 22.38 1.10 6.11
CA HIS A 216 22.42 0.52 7.45
C HIS A 216 21.30 -0.50 7.66
N PRO A 217 21.20 -1.60 6.88
CA PRO A 217 20.05 -2.51 6.91
C PRO A 217 19.82 -3.18 8.25
N GLN A 218 20.88 -3.30 9.09
CA GLN A 218 20.75 -3.86 10.43
C GLN A 218 20.12 -2.88 11.44
N ALA A 219 20.14 -1.58 11.16
CA ALA A 219 19.60 -0.57 12.08
C ALA A 219 18.08 -0.67 12.23
N SER A 220 17.35 -0.99 11.16
CA SER A 220 15.90 -1.14 11.19
C SER A 220 15.43 -2.54 11.63
N LYS A 221 16.32 -3.55 11.66
CA LYS A 221 15.95 -4.96 11.86
C LYS A 221 15.18 -5.20 13.16
N ALA A 222 15.64 -4.63 14.27
CA ALA A 222 14.97 -4.78 15.57
C ALA A 222 13.58 -4.13 15.56
N TYR A 223 13.46 -2.97 14.95
CA TYR A 223 12.20 -2.22 14.81
C TYR A 223 11.21 -2.96 13.90
N VAL A 224 11.64 -3.42 12.72
CA VAL A 224 10.80 -4.23 11.82
C VAL A 224 10.30 -5.48 12.54
N ARG A 225 11.18 -6.20 13.24
CA ARG A 225 10.81 -7.42 13.98
C ARG A 225 9.82 -7.15 15.11
N GLN A 226 9.92 -6.01 15.78
CA GLN A 226 8.97 -5.64 16.85
C GLN A 226 7.54 -5.54 16.32
N HIS A 227 7.34 -5.13 15.06
CA HIS A 227 6.04 -4.90 14.45
C HIS A 227 5.54 -6.08 13.60
N ALA A 228 6.41 -7.01 13.26
CA ALA A 228 6.10 -8.20 12.43
C ALA A 228 6.57 -9.50 13.12
N ALA A 229 6.38 -9.60 14.43
CA ALA A 229 6.94 -10.67 15.26
C ALA A 229 6.45 -12.09 14.91
N GLU A 230 5.28 -12.20 14.28
CA GLU A 230 4.70 -13.46 13.79
C GLU A 230 5.33 -13.95 12.48
N LEU A 231 6.10 -13.11 11.77
CA LEU A 231 6.78 -13.48 10.54
C LEU A 231 8.18 -14.01 10.80
N SER A 232 8.62 -14.96 9.95
CA SER A 232 10.04 -15.37 9.96
C SER A 232 10.92 -14.25 9.37
N GLU A 233 12.22 -14.27 9.70
CA GLU A 233 13.17 -13.29 9.17
C GLU A 233 13.25 -13.33 7.63
N GLU A 234 13.14 -14.53 7.05
CA GLU A 234 13.15 -14.74 5.60
C GLU A 234 11.92 -14.08 4.94
N VAL A 235 10.73 -14.21 5.55
CA VAL A 235 9.50 -13.58 5.03
C VAL A 235 9.58 -12.07 5.17
N MET A 236 10.07 -11.54 6.30
CA MET A 236 10.26 -10.09 6.48
C MET A 236 11.23 -9.53 5.43
N GLN A 237 12.37 -10.19 5.21
CA GLN A 237 13.36 -9.74 4.21
C GLN A 237 12.80 -9.83 2.80
N ALA A 238 12.16 -10.95 2.43
CA ALA A 238 11.53 -11.11 1.11
C ALA A 238 10.46 -10.02 0.86
N HIS A 239 9.72 -9.63 1.90
CA HIS A 239 8.74 -8.55 1.81
C HIS A 239 9.41 -7.19 1.58
N ILE A 240 10.50 -6.88 2.30
CA ILE A 240 11.27 -5.65 2.09
C ILE A 240 11.84 -5.63 0.66
N ASP A 241 12.53 -6.69 0.25
CA ASP A 241 13.18 -6.79 -1.07
C ASP A 241 12.19 -6.65 -2.23
N LEU A 242 10.95 -7.11 -2.04
CA LEU A 242 9.91 -7.02 -3.06
C LEU A 242 9.30 -5.62 -3.17
N TYR A 243 9.01 -4.98 -2.04
CA TYR A 243 8.21 -3.75 -2.01
C TYR A 243 9.02 -2.46 -1.83
N VAL A 244 10.30 -2.56 -1.44
CA VAL A 244 11.22 -1.42 -1.32
C VAL A 244 12.29 -1.53 -2.40
N ASN A 245 12.23 -0.63 -3.40
CA ASN A 245 13.04 -0.71 -4.60
C ASN A 245 13.36 0.71 -5.14
N ALA A 246 13.90 0.82 -6.35
CA ALA A 246 14.27 2.10 -6.95
C ALA A 246 13.07 3.09 -7.02
N PHE A 247 11.85 2.60 -7.26
CA PHE A 247 10.65 3.44 -7.26
C PHE A 247 10.29 3.95 -5.86
N SER A 248 10.77 3.30 -4.80
CA SER A 248 10.60 3.81 -3.44
C SER A 248 11.53 4.98 -3.15
N LEU A 249 12.70 5.09 -3.80
CA LEU A 249 13.57 6.26 -3.70
C LEU A 249 13.00 7.46 -4.47
N ASP A 250 12.55 7.24 -5.68
CA ASP A 250 11.81 8.21 -6.50
C ASP A 250 10.89 7.48 -7.47
N VAL A 251 9.66 7.93 -7.57
CA VAL A 251 8.66 7.34 -8.48
C VAL A 251 9.12 7.34 -9.94
N GLY A 252 9.94 8.29 -10.34
CA GLY A 252 10.45 8.46 -11.70
C GLY A 252 9.35 8.68 -12.74
N GLU A 253 9.74 8.93 -13.98
CA GLU A 253 8.78 9.14 -15.08
C GLU A 253 7.96 7.87 -15.39
N GLU A 254 8.57 6.69 -15.28
CA GLU A 254 7.87 5.42 -15.52
C GLU A 254 6.80 5.17 -14.46
N GLY A 255 7.12 5.41 -13.18
CA GLY A 255 6.16 5.28 -12.09
C GLY A 255 5.04 6.31 -12.18
N GLU A 256 5.35 7.55 -12.57
CA GLU A 256 4.30 8.56 -12.81
C GLU A 256 3.32 8.11 -13.91
N ARG A 257 3.84 7.59 -15.04
CA ARG A 257 2.98 7.04 -16.10
C ARG A 257 2.13 5.87 -15.61
N ALA A 258 2.70 5.02 -14.75
CA ALA A 258 1.96 3.89 -14.17
C ALA A 258 0.80 4.37 -13.28
N VAL A 259 1.03 5.38 -12.44
CA VAL A 259 -0.02 5.98 -11.58
C VAL A 259 -1.08 6.68 -12.42
N GLN A 260 -0.69 7.42 -13.47
CA GLN A 260 -1.62 8.06 -14.41
C GLN A 260 -2.51 7.00 -15.11
N GLU A 261 -1.94 5.90 -15.56
CA GLU A 261 -2.68 4.82 -16.20
C GLU A 261 -3.65 4.13 -15.23
N LEU A 262 -3.23 3.91 -13.96
CA LEU A 262 -4.12 3.36 -12.94
C LEU A 262 -5.29 4.30 -12.65
N HIS A 263 -5.03 5.60 -12.52
CA HIS A 263 -6.08 6.62 -12.35
C HIS A 263 -7.03 6.63 -13.55
N ARG A 264 -6.51 6.65 -14.78
CA ARG A 264 -7.31 6.62 -16.01
C ARG A 264 -8.25 5.39 -16.05
N ARG A 265 -7.74 4.20 -15.72
CA ARG A 265 -8.55 2.97 -15.65
C ARG A 265 -9.59 3.02 -14.53
N ALA A 266 -9.24 3.57 -13.37
CA ALA A 266 -10.17 3.75 -12.26
C ALA A 266 -11.33 4.70 -12.63
N VAL A 267 -11.04 5.80 -13.34
CA VAL A 267 -12.06 6.73 -13.87
C VAL A 267 -12.94 6.04 -14.92
N ALA A 268 -12.33 5.34 -15.88
CA ALA A 268 -13.05 4.62 -16.92
C ALA A 268 -14.00 3.54 -16.37
N ALA A 269 -13.63 2.91 -15.25
CA ALA A 269 -14.46 1.94 -14.54
C ALA A 269 -15.51 2.59 -13.62
N GLY A 270 -15.58 3.92 -13.54
CA GLY A 270 -16.47 4.64 -12.63
C GLY A 270 -16.13 4.49 -11.15
N ALA A 271 -14.91 4.04 -10.84
CA ALA A 271 -14.47 3.81 -9.47
C ALA A 271 -14.08 5.12 -8.76
N VAL A 272 -13.61 6.13 -9.51
CA VAL A 272 -13.21 7.45 -9.01
C VAL A 272 -13.62 8.54 -9.98
N ALA A 273 -13.74 9.78 -9.49
CA ALA A 273 -13.96 10.95 -10.34
C ALA A 273 -12.68 11.35 -11.11
N PRO A 274 -12.79 11.93 -12.31
CA PRO A 274 -11.65 12.47 -13.00
C PRO A 274 -11.06 13.68 -12.24
N SER A 275 -9.72 13.81 -12.28
CA SER A 275 -9.01 14.94 -11.67
C SER A 275 -7.87 15.38 -12.57
N ALA A 276 -7.67 16.71 -12.68
CA ALA A 276 -6.54 17.33 -13.37
C ALA A 276 -5.46 17.84 -12.39
N LEU A 277 -5.61 17.58 -11.10
CA LEU A 277 -4.65 18.00 -10.08
C LEU A 277 -3.32 17.24 -10.25
N PRO A 278 -2.17 17.88 -9.96
CA PRO A 278 -0.88 17.17 -9.94
C PRO A 278 -0.92 15.99 -9.00
N LEU A 279 -0.43 14.82 -9.46
CA LEU A 279 -0.38 13.60 -8.67
C LEU A 279 0.72 13.66 -7.60
N PHE A 280 1.84 14.31 -7.90
CA PHE A 280 3.04 14.33 -7.06
C PHE A 280 3.46 15.75 -6.70
N VAL A 281 4.15 15.89 -5.57
CA VAL A 281 4.88 17.12 -5.21
C VAL A 281 5.91 17.44 -6.30
N ARG A 282 6.18 18.74 -6.50
CA ARG A 282 7.14 19.24 -7.50
C ARG A 282 8.47 19.57 -6.85
#